data_451f4541b57ad2c3a06c4f7d5c1324d5
#
_entry.id   451f4541b57ad2c3a06c4f7d5c1324d5
#
_cell.length_a   1.000
_cell.length_b   1.000
_cell.length_c   1.000
_cell.angle_alpha   90.00
_cell.angle_beta   90.00
_cell.angle_gamma   90.00
#
_symmetry.space_group_name_H-M   'P 1'
#
loop_
_entity.id
_entity.type
_entity.pdbx_description
1 polymer ?
#
loop_
_entity_poly.entity_id
_entity_poly.type
_entity_poly.pdbx_seq_one_letter_code
_entity_poly.pdbx_strand_id
1 'polypeptide(L)'
;IAEDDSHYSQSAGKIELREAIAAYLKRTRNVDYDPASEIVVAVGATEALAACTFALLNPGDKVLVPTPVFPLYFPLISLTGAEVVMINTAPEGFVLTPERLKKVLEEEGSSVKAILLNYPSNPTGRSYSAKLLDELAEILKEHHLLVLADEIYSELTYDAEHSSLATRLPGQTLLISGLSK
;
A
#
# COMPACT_ATOMS: atom_id res chain seq x y z
N ILE A 1 14.18 6.67 -34.53
CA ILE A 1 14.57 6.86 -33.13
C ILE A 1 15.27 8.20 -33.08
N ALA A 2 14.50 9.28 -32.95
CA ALA A 2 14.99 10.65 -33.10
C ALA A 2 15.70 11.20 -31.85
N GLU A 3 15.48 10.54 -30.69
CA GLU A 3 16.20 10.81 -29.44
C GLU A 3 16.97 9.55 -29.07
N ASP A 4 18.26 9.68 -28.77
CA ASP A 4 19.14 8.54 -28.43
C ASP A 4 18.80 8.04 -27.01
N ASP A 5 17.67 7.35 -26.88
CA ASP A 5 17.12 6.82 -25.62
C ASP A 5 17.34 5.29 -25.51
N SER A 6 18.41 4.80 -26.16
CA SER A 6 18.75 3.37 -26.17
C SER A 6 19.67 2.91 -25.04
N HIS A 7 20.01 3.80 -24.11
CA HIS A 7 20.87 3.51 -22.94
C HIS A 7 20.09 2.96 -21.73
N TYR A 8 20.82 2.28 -20.83
CA TYR A 8 20.24 1.86 -19.55
C TYR A 8 19.76 3.05 -18.74
N SER A 9 18.54 2.97 -18.25
CA SER A 9 18.01 3.92 -17.26
C SER A 9 18.56 3.62 -15.85
N GLN A 10 18.38 4.58 -14.93
CA GLN A 10 18.64 4.34 -13.52
C GLN A 10 17.71 3.23 -12.97
N SER A 11 18.18 2.42 -12.03
CA SER A 11 17.40 1.35 -11.41
C SER A 11 16.09 1.81 -10.76
N ALA A 12 16.06 3.04 -10.23
CA ALA A 12 14.86 3.64 -9.68
C ALA A 12 13.91 4.22 -10.76
N GLY A 13 14.29 4.18 -12.03
CA GLY A 13 13.58 4.80 -13.14
C GLY A 13 14.10 6.20 -13.49
N LYS A 14 13.71 6.72 -14.65
CA LYS A 14 14.10 8.05 -15.11
C LYS A 14 13.67 9.13 -14.13
N ILE A 15 14.56 10.11 -13.87
CA ILE A 15 14.29 11.18 -12.90
C ILE A 15 13.08 12.02 -13.31
N GLU A 16 12.94 12.31 -14.60
CA GLU A 16 11.84 13.10 -15.14
C GLU A 16 10.47 12.44 -14.88
N LEU A 17 10.40 11.10 -14.94
CA LEU A 17 9.20 10.36 -14.61
C LEU A 17 8.92 10.41 -13.10
N ARG A 18 9.94 10.26 -12.27
CA ARG A 18 9.79 10.34 -10.80
C ARG A 18 9.36 11.73 -10.34
N GLU A 19 9.88 12.80 -10.97
CA GLU A 19 9.44 14.19 -10.75
C GLU A 19 7.97 14.37 -11.14
N ALA A 20 7.56 13.82 -12.29
CA ALA A 20 6.16 13.88 -12.73
C ALA A 20 5.24 13.10 -11.77
N ILE A 21 5.68 11.94 -11.26
CA ILE A 21 4.93 11.17 -10.24
C ILE A 21 4.82 11.97 -8.94
N ALA A 22 5.91 12.59 -8.44
CA ALA A 22 5.87 13.42 -7.25
C ALA A 22 4.88 14.57 -7.39
N ALA A 23 4.95 15.30 -8.51
CA ALA A 23 4.02 16.39 -8.81
C ALA A 23 2.55 15.92 -8.91
N TYR A 24 2.32 14.75 -9.50
CA TYR A 24 0.99 14.13 -9.56
C TYR A 24 0.46 13.79 -8.16
N LEU A 25 1.24 13.10 -7.33
CA LEU A 25 0.85 12.70 -5.97
C LEU A 25 0.61 13.93 -5.07
N LYS A 26 1.43 14.98 -5.20
CA LYS A 26 1.22 16.24 -4.51
C LYS A 26 -0.12 16.89 -4.88
N ARG A 27 -0.42 16.95 -6.19
CA ARG A 27 -1.65 17.57 -6.68
C ARG A 27 -2.91 16.79 -6.34
N THR A 28 -2.87 15.45 -6.46
CA THR A 28 -4.07 14.60 -6.36
C THR A 28 -4.34 14.05 -4.97
N ARG A 29 -3.29 13.91 -4.14
CA ARG A 29 -3.38 13.23 -2.82
C ARG A 29 -2.74 14.04 -1.69
N ASN A 30 -2.19 15.20 -2.00
CA ASN A 30 -1.42 16.02 -1.05
C ASN A 30 -0.30 15.24 -0.33
N VAL A 31 0.32 14.29 -1.04
CA VAL A 31 1.49 13.53 -0.56
C VAL A 31 2.74 14.15 -1.16
N ASP A 32 3.75 14.41 -0.34
CA ASP A 32 5.04 14.98 -0.72
C ASP A 32 6.10 13.88 -0.66
N TYR A 33 6.71 13.56 -1.79
CA TYR A 33 7.84 12.64 -1.89
C TYR A 33 9.00 13.29 -2.63
N ASP A 34 10.22 13.07 -2.15
CA ASP A 34 11.43 13.41 -2.87
C ASP A 34 11.60 12.48 -4.08
N PRO A 35 11.54 13.00 -5.32
CA PRO A 35 11.69 12.16 -6.51
C PRO A 35 13.07 11.52 -6.63
N ALA A 36 14.10 12.09 -5.96
CA ALA A 36 15.45 11.55 -6.03
C ALA A 36 15.65 10.29 -5.16
N SER A 37 14.93 10.20 -4.01
CA SER A 37 15.19 9.17 -2.99
C SER A 37 13.97 8.36 -2.56
N GLU A 38 12.72 8.84 -2.80
CA GLU A 38 11.51 8.23 -2.23
C GLU A 38 10.57 7.63 -3.29
N ILE A 39 10.95 7.68 -4.58
CA ILE A 39 10.15 7.14 -5.67
C ILE A 39 10.94 6.12 -6.48
N VAL A 40 10.36 4.93 -6.66
CA VAL A 40 10.88 3.87 -7.52
C VAL A 40 9.82 3.50 -8.55
N VAL A 41 10.23 3.45 -9.81
CA VAL A 41 9.39 3.01 -10.93
C VAL A 41 9.59 1.52 -11.15
N ALA A 42 8.49 0.77 -11.15
CA ALA A 42 8.48 -0.68 -11.33
C ALA A 42 7.64 -1.08 -12.57
N VAL A 43 7.77 -2.32 -13.01
CA VAL A 43 6.94 -2.89 -14.09
C VAL A 43 5.57 -3.26 -13.52
N GLY A 44 4.78 -2.23 -13.21
CA GLY A 44 3.45 -2.32 -12.63
C GLY A 44 3.45 -2.55 -11.12
N ALA A 45 2.25 -2.43 -10.51
CA ALA A 45 2.06 -2.57 -9.07
C ALA A 45 2.44 -3.96 -8.53
N THR A 46 2.37 -5.00 -9.37
CA THR A 46 2.76 -6.36 -8.98
C THR A 46 4.26 -6.47 -8.66
N GLU A 47 5.13 -5.88 -9.50
CA GLU A 47 6.57 -5.85 -9.23
C GLU A 47 6.86 -4.97 -8.00
N ALA A 48 6.21 -3.82 -7.89
CA ALA A 48 6.37 -2.95 -6.72
C ALA A 48 6.01 -3.68 -5.42
N LEU A 49 4.89 -4.40 -5.40
CA LEU A 49 4.47 -5.23 -4.26
C LEU A 49 5.50 -6.32 -3.95
N ALA A 50 5.97 -7.04 -4.97
CA ALA A 50 7.00 -8.06 -4.79
C ALA A 50 8.28 -7.46 -4.21
N ALA A 51 8.77 -6.36 -4.76
CA ALA A 51 9.97 -5.67 -4.27
C ALA A 51 9.80 -5.23 -2.81
N CYS A 52 8.65 -4.63 -2.45
CA CYS A 52 8.37 -4.23 -1.08
C CYS A 52 8.33 -5.43 -0.11
N THR A 53 7.63 -6.51 -0.47
CA THR A 53 7.54 -7.68 0.40
C THR A 53 8.90 -8.33 0.61
N PHE A 54 9.69 -8.54 -0.45
CA PHE A 54 11.04 -9.12 -0.34
C PHE A 54 12.05 -8.24 0.38
N ALA A 55 11.90 -6.91 0.30
CA ALA A 55 12.81 -5.98 0.98
C ALA A 55 12.51 -5.83 2.49
N LEU A 56 11.27 -6.00 2.91
CA LEU A 56 10.80 -5.58 4.24
C LEU A 56 10.42 -6.73 5.16
N LEU A 57 10.08 -7.91 4.60
CA LEU A 57 9.58 -9.04 5.37
C LEU A 57 10.66 -10.12 5.53
N ASN A 58 10.68 -10.72 6.71
CA ASN A 58 11.55 -11.84 7.06
C ASN A 58 10.73 -13.07 7.45
N PRO A 59 11.32 -14.27 7.42
CA PRO A 59 10.68 -15.46 7.95
C PRO A 59 10.23 -15.26 9.40
N GLY A 60 8.95 -15.58 9.67
CA GLY A 60 8.33 -15.43 10.99
C GLY A 60 7.64 -14.07 11.23
N ASP A 61 7.82 -13.08 10.35
CA ASP A 61 6.99 -11.86 10.38
C ASP A 61 5.54 -12.20 10.04
N LYS A 62 4.59 -11.48 10.64
CA LYS A 62 3.17 -11.59 10.31
C LYS A 62 2.71 -10.35 9.55
N VAL A 63 1.91 -10.57 8.50
CA VAL A 63 1.30 -9.50 7.70
C VAL A 63 -0.21 -9.62 7.77
N LEU A 64 -0.86 -8.56 8.24
CA LEU A 64 -2.31 -8.47 8.27
C LEU A 64 -2.84 -8.19 6.86
N VAL A 65 -3.83 -8.97 6.42
CA VAL A 65 -4.46 -8.81 5.11
C VAL A 65 -5.98 -8.87 5.25
N PRO A 66 -6.67 -7.72 5.18
CA PRO A 66 -8.14 -7.69 5.13
C PRO A 66 -8.66 -8.42 3.88
N THR A 67 -9.63 -9.30 4.09
CA THR A 67 -10.19 -10.14 3.03
C THR A 67 -11.72 -9.90 2.88
N PRO A 68 -12.32 -10.09 1.67
CA PRO A 68 -11.70 -10.60 0.44
C PRO A 68 -10.77 -9.57 -0.22
N VAL A 69 -9.73 -10.06 -0.92
CA VAL A 69 -8.70 -9.22 -1.53
C VAL A 69 -8.11 -9.92 -2.77
N PHE A 70 -7.33 -9.21 -3.56
CA PHE A 70 -6.64 -9.76 -4.72
C PHE A 70 -5.70 -10.93 -4.32
N PRO A 71 -5.89 -12.14 -4.89
CA PRO A 71 -5.22 -13.35 -4.40
C PRO A 71 -3.69 -13.34 -4.47
N LEU A 72 -3.10 -12.51 -5.33
CA LEU A 72 -1.65 -12.47 -5.53
C LEU A 72 -0.87 -12.03 -4.26
N TYR A 73 -1.51 -11.31 -3.34
CA TYR A 73 -0.83 -10.89 -2.12
C TYR A 73 -0.37 -12.06 -1.25
N PHE A 74 -1.16 -13.14 -1.22
CA PHE A 74 -0.84 -14.32 -0.42
C PHE A 74 0.49 -14.99 -0.83
N PRO A 75 0.70 -15.38 -2.10
CA PRO A 75 1.97 -15.96 -2.50
C PRO A 75 3.14 -14.96 -2.38
N LEU A 76 2.97 -13.66 -2.64
CA LEU A 76 4.05 -12.69 -2.50
C LEU A 76 4.55 -12.60 -1.06
N ILE A 77 3.66 -12.60 -0.08
CA ILE A 77 4.02 -12.60 1.34
C ILE A 77 4.64 -13.95 1.72
N SER A 78 4.00 -15.06 1.36
CA SER A 78 4.47 -16.39 1.75
C SER A 78 5.85 -16.76 1.20
N LEU A 79 6.21 -16.25 0.01
CA LEU A 79 7.53 -16.47 -0.59
C LEU A 79 8.68 -15.85 0.23
N THR A 80 8.41 -14.88 1.09
CA THR A 80 9.40 -14.28 2.01
C THR A 80 9.62 -15.14 3.28
N GLY A 81 8.79 -16.15 3.51
CA GLY A 81 8.72 -16.90 4.75
C GLY A 81 7.88 -16.22 5.84
N ALA A 82 7.24 -15.10 5.53
CA ALA A 82 6.29 -14.42 6.41
C ALA A 82 4.92 -15.12 6.38
N GLU A 83 4.17 -14.96 7.47
CA GLU A 83 2.84 -15.53 7.67
C GLU A 83 1.77 -14.49 7.28
N VAL A 84 0.75 -14.94 6.54
CA VAL A 84 -0.43 -14.13 6.24
C VAL A 84 -1.49 -14.31 7.31
N VAL A 85 -1.84 -13.24 8.00
CA VAL A 85 -2.96 -13.18 8.93
C VAL A 85 -4.16 -12.58 8.22
N MET A 86 -5.11 -13.42 7.82
CA MET A 86 -6.30 -12.98 7.11
C MET A 86 -7.34 -12.39 8.06
N ILE A 87 -7.81 -11.18 7.76
CA ILE A 87 -8.87 -10.51 8.51
C ILE A 87 -10.15 -10.55 7.69
N ASN A 88 -11.12 -11.38 8.09
CA ASN A 88 -12.42 -11.40 7.42
C ASN A 88 -13.21 -10.12 7.74
N THR A 89 -13.40 -9.27 6.73
CA THR A 89 -14.12 -7.99 6.84
C THR A 89 -15.57 -8.06 6.31
N ALA A 90 -16.04 -9.23 5.91
CA ALA A 90 -17.41 -9.38 5.40
C ALA A 90 -18.49 -8.94 6.40
N PRO A 91 -18.37 -9.22 7.72
CA PRO A 91 -19.35 -8.74 8.70
C PRO A 91 -19.46 -7.22 8.79
N GLU A 92 -18.35 -6.51 8.50
CA GLU A 92 -18.23 -5.05 8.55
C GLU A 92 -18.41 -4.40 7.15
N GLY A 93 -19.08 -5.08 6.22
CA GLY A 93 -19.36 -4.59 4.89
C GLY A 93 -18.11 -4.46 3.98
N PHE A 94 -17.14 -5.33 4.19
CA PHE A 94 -15.87 -5.43 3.45
C PHE A 94 -14.92 -4.24 3.69
N VAL A 95 -14.96 -3.68 4.89
CA VAL A 95 -14.08 -2.60 5.32
C VAL A 95 -13.48 -2.98 6.68
N LEU A 96 -12.17 -2.80 6.85
CA LEU A 96 -11.52 -3.00 8.15
C LEU A 96 -11.92 -1.88 9.12
N THR A 97 -12.46 -2.24 10.28
CA THR A 97 -12.79 -1.27 11.33
C THR A 97 -11.67 -1.18 12.39
N PRO A 98 -11.59 -0.06 13.12
CA PRO A 98 -10.66 0.10 14.23
C PRO A 98 -10.78 -1.00 15.29
N GLU A 99 -11.99 -1.40 15.63
CA GLU A 99 -12.27 -2.44 16.62
C GLU A 99 -11.74 -3.79 16.16
N ARG A 100 -11.96 -4.12 14.87
CA ARG A 100 -11.44 -5.35 14.28
C ARG A 100 -9.91 -5.37 14.26
N LEU A 101 -9.29 -4.24 13.87
CA LEU A 101 -7.83 -4.12 13.83
C LEU A 101 -7.23 -4.31 15.23
N LYS A 102 -7.75 -3.63 16.25
CA LYS A 102 -7.27 -3.76 17.64
C LYS A 102 -7.37 -5.20 18.14
N LYS A 103 -8.53 -5.84 17.92
CA LYS A 103 -8.74 -7.23 18.31
C LYS A 103 -7.71 -8.17 17.71
N VAL A 104 -7.44 -8.04 16.40
CA VAL A 104 -6.45 -8.90 15.72
C VAL A 104 -5.04 -8.62 16.23
N LEU A 105 -4.68 -7.37 16.48
CA LEU A 105 -3.38 -7.02 17.07
C LEU A 105 -3.19 -7.58 18.48
N GLU A 106 -4.23 -7.60 19.31
CA GLU A 106 -4.21 -8.24 20.61
C GLU A 106 -4.03 -9.77 20.51
N GLU A 107 -4.71 -10.41 19.55
CA GLU A 107 -4.65 -11.86 19.33
C GLU A 107 -3.28 -12.31 18.74
N GLU A 108 -2.72 -11.55 17.81
CA GLU A 108 -1.51 -11.93 17.07
C GLU A 108 -0.20 -11.47 17.71
N GLY A 109 -0.27 -10.44 18.56
CA GLY A 109 0.86 -9.96 19.35
C GLY A 109 1.94 -9.23 18.57
N SER A 110 3.15 -9.19 19.12
CA SER A 110 4.27 -8.36 18.64
C SER A 110 4.97 -8.87 17.36
N SER A 111 4.59 -10.03 16.85
CA SER A 111 5.13 -10.57 15.59
C SER A 111 4.49 -9.94 14.35
N VAL A 112 3.43 -9.14 14.51
CA VAL A 112 2.83 -8.39 13.40
C VAL A 112 3.79 -7.29 12.96
N LYS A 113 4.25 -7.39 11.71
CA LYS A 113 5.22 -6.46 11.11
C LYS A 113 4.55 -5.42 10.21
N ALA A 114 3.54 -5.85 9.47
CA ALA A 114 2.94 -5.01 8.44
C ALA A 114 1.44 -5.29 8.27
N ILE A 115 0.78 -4.35 7.64
CA ILE A 115 -0.56 -4.53 7.07
C ILE A 115 -0.54 -4.20 5.58
N LEU A 116 -1.22 -5.02 4.78
CA LEU A 116 -1.44 -4.73 3.37
C LEU A 116 -2.90 -4.31 3.18
N LEU A 117 -3.10 -3.09 2.70
CA LEU A 117 -4.42 -2.53 2.44
C LEU A 117 -4.56 -2.20 0.95
N ASN A 118 -5.59 -2.74 0.31
CA ASN A 118 -5.96 -2.40 -1.07
C ASN A 118 -7.27 -1.62 -1.08
N TYR A 119 -7.22 -0.36 -1.52
CA TYR A 119 -8.40 0.52 -1.56
C TYR A 119 -8.25 1.61 -2.64
N PRO A 120 -9.27 1.76 -3.48
CA PRO A 120 -10.46 0.91 -3.63
C PRO A 120 -10.10 -0.56 -3.82
N SER A 121 -10.85 -1.46 -3.19
CA SER A 121 -10.49 -2.87 -3.08
C SER A 121 -10.86 -3.69 -4.33
N ASN A 122 -9.97 -4.55 -4.76
CA ASN A 122 -10.29 -5.68 -5.63
C ASN A 122 -10.53 -6.91 -4.74
N PRO A 123 -11.73 -7.57 -4.73
CA PRO A 123 -12.80 -7.46 -5.73
C PRO A 123 -13.99 -6.58 -5.34
N THR A 124 -14.03 -5.99 -4.14
CA THR A 124 -15.27 -5.45 -3.57
C THR A 124 -15.63 -4.04 -4.03
N GLY A 125 -14.68 -3.29 -4.58
CA GLY A 125 -14.82 -1.87 -4.90
C GLY A 125 -14.94 -0.96 -3.66
N ARG A 126 -14.84 -1.52 -2.45
CA ARG A 126 -14.93 -0.72 -1.23
C ARG A 126 -13.67 0.12 -1.02
N SER A 127 -13.88 1.32 -0.50
CA SER A 127 -12.82 2.24 -0.09
C SER A 127 -13.05 2.70 1.35
N TYR A 128 -12.11 3.46 1.88
CA TYR A 128 -12.13 3.97 3.25
C TYR A 128 -12.44 5.47 3.23
N SER A 129 -13.30 5.92 4.14
CA SER A 129 -13.48 7.35 4.36
C SER A 129 -12.25 7.97 5.02
N ALA A 130 -12.04 9.28 4.84
CA ALA A 130 -10.95 9.99 5.51
C ALA A 130 -10.98 9.78 7.03
N LYS A 131 -12.16 9.88 7.65
CA LYS A 131 -12.34 9.65 9.08
C LYS A 131 -11.89 8.25 9.51
N LEU A 132 -12.28 7.21 8.75
CA LEU A 132 -11.90 5.84 9.08
C LEU A 132 -10.39 5.63 8.94
N LEU A 133 -9.77 6.23 7.92
CA LEU A 133 -8.31 6.20 7.77
C LEU A 133 -7.59 6.96 8.91
N ASP A 134 -8.16 8.04 9.44
CA ASP A 134 -7.62 8.73 10.61
C ASP A 134 -7.61 7.80 11.84
N GLU A 135 -8.73 7.13 12.09
CA GLU A 135 -8.86 6.19 13.22
C GLU A 135 -7.93 4.96 13.10
N LEU A 136 -7.79 4.41 11.89
CA LEU A 136 -6.85 3.31 11.63
C LEU A 136 -5.39 3.78 11.76
N ALA A 137 -5.07 4.99 11.29
CA ALA A 137 -3.71 5.53 11.34
C ALA A 137 -3.19 5.66 12.77
N GLU A 138 -4.03 6.08 13.72
CA GLU A 138 -3.64 6.16 15.14
C GLU A 138 -3.21 4.78 15.69
N ILE A 139 -3.97 3.73 15.38
CA ILE A 139 -3.65 2.37 15.82
C ILE A 139 -2.37 1.87 15.15
N LEU A 140 -2.24 2.04 13.83
CA LEU A 140 -1.08 1.61 13.06
C LEU A 140 0.20 2.32 13.52
N LYS A 141 0.10 3.59 13.90
CA LYS A 141 1.19 4.39 14.45
C LYS A 141 1.62 3.89 15.82
N GLU A 142 0.67 3.64 16.72
CA GLU A 142 0.94 3.13 18.07
C GLU A 142 1.68 1.79 18.04
N HIS A 143 1.33 0.91 17.10
CA HIS A 143 1.95 -0.40 16.91
C HIS A 143 3.17 -0.40 15.99
N HIS A 144 3.59 0.76 15.45
CA HIS A 144 4.72 0.91 14.53
C HIS A 144 4.67 -0.01 13.31
N LEU A 145 3.48 -0.30 12.79
CA LEU A 145 3.29 -1.20 11.66
C LEU A 145 3.66 -0.54 10.34
N LEU A 146 4.34 -1.28 9.48
CA LEU A 146 4.49 -0.89 8.08
C LEU A 146 3.15 -1.03 7.35
N VAL A 147 2.85 -0.06 6.50
CA VAL A 147 1.63 -0.07 5.69
C VAL A 147 2.02 -0.23 4.22
N LEU A 148 1.63 -1.34 3.61
CA LEU A 148 1.66 -1.54 2.17
C LEU A 148 0.29 -1.09 1.63
N ALA A 149 0.21 0.16 1.18
CA ALA A 149 -1.02 0.75 0.67
C ALA A 149 -1.09 0.59 -0.85
N ASP A 150 -1.79 -0.45 -1.30
CA ASP A 150 -2.06 -0.64 -2.73
C ASP A 150 -3.27 0.21 -3.14
N GLU A 151 -2.98 1.38 -3.68
CA GLU A 151 -3.95 2.38 -4.15
C GLU A 151 -4.04 2.41 -5.68
N ILE A 152 -3.78 1.27 -6.36
CA ILE A 152 -3.81 1.17 -7.83
C ILE A 152 -5.15 1.62 -8.43
N TYR A 153 -6.24 1.51 -7.69
CA TYR A 153 -7.59 1.90 -8.14
C TYR A 153 -8.03 3.29 -7.65
N SER A 154 -7.14 4.12 -7.14
CA SER A 154 -7.49 5.44 -6.57
C SER A 154 -8.27 6.35 -7.53
N GLU A 155 -7.98 6.29 -8.83
CA GLU A 155 -8.69 7.08 -9.86
C GLU A 155 -10.11 6.58 -10.14
N LEU A 156 -10.48 5.39 -9.65
CA LEU A 156 -11.83 4.81 -9.76
C LEU A 156 -12.69 5.12 -8.52
N THR A 157 -12.48 6.26 -7.89
CA THR A 157 -13.30 6.76 -6.78
C THR A 157 -14.26 7.80 -7.32
N TYR A 158 -15.57 7.48 -7.38
CA TYR A 158 -16.57 8.30 -8.09
C TYR A 158 -17.40 9.19 -7.18
N ASP A 159 -17.65 8.77 -5.94
CA ASP A 159 -18.60 9.44 -5.03
C ASP A 159 -17.92 10.35 -3.99
N ALA A 160 -16.58 10.30 -3.91
CA ALA A 160 -15.78 11.07 -2.95
C ALA A 160 -14.35 11.25 -3.47
N GLU A 161 -13.60 12.15 -2.86
CA GLU A 161 -12.15 12.22 -3.10
C GLU A 161 -11.45 11.03 -2.44
N HIS A 162 -10.50 10.44 -3.18
CA HIS A 162 -9.64 9.40 -2.62
C HIS A 162 -8.77 9.95 -1.50
N SER A 163 -8.70 9.21 -0.39
CA SER A 163 -7.89 9.58 0.76
C SER A 163 -6.79 8.53 0.98
N SER A 164 -5.57 8.97 1.26
CA SER A 164 -4.41 8.08 1.39
C SER A 164 -3.89 8.01 2.83
N LEU A 165 -3.46 6.81 3.27
CA LEU A 165 -2.72 6.65 4.52
C LEU A 165 -1.33 7.30 4.48
N ALA A 166 -0.75 7.47 3.29
CA ALA A 166 0.53 8.14 3.14
C ALA A 166 0.54 9.60 3.64
N THR A 167 -0.62 10.28 3.63
CA THR A 167 -0.73 11.62 4.22
C THR A 167 -0.72 11.63 5.74
N ARG A 168 -1.07 10.52 6.37
CA ARG A 168 -1.19 10.36 7.83
C ARG A 168 0.03 9.72 8.45
N LEU A 169 0.61 8.77 7.75
CA LEU A 169 1.73 7.95 8.17
C LEU A 169 2.85 7.94 7.11
N PRO A 170 3.40 9.11 6.71
CA PRO A 170 4.38 9.18 5.62
C PRO A 170 5.64 8.35 5.89
N GLY A 171 6.08 8.24 7.14
CA GLY A 171 7.25 7.43 7.53
C GLY A 171 7.00 5.93 7.69
N GLN A 172 5.76 5.47 7.56
CA GLN A 172 5.38 4.06 7.75
C GLN A 172 4.65 3.47 6.53
N THR A 173 4.31 4.30 5.53
CA THR A 173 3.49 3.88 4.38
C THR A 173 4.32 3.78 3.11
N LEU A 174 4.29 2.60 2.49
CA LEU A 174 4.72 2.40 1.12
C LEU A 174 3.46 2.50 0.24
N LEU A 175 3.36 3.60 -0.49
CA LEU A 175 2.27 3.86 -1.42
C LEU A 175 2.56 3.16 -2.76
N ILE A 176 1.72 2.22 -3.13
CA ILE A 176 1.81 1.48 -4.38
C ILE A 176 0.68 1.93 -5.29
N SER A 177 1.02 2.34 -6.49
CA SER A 177 0.08 2.83 -7.49
C SER A 177 0.62 2.55 -8.90
N GLY A 178 -0.05 3.05 -9.94
CA GLY A 178 0.40 2.87 -11.32
C GLY A 178 -0.53 3.56 -12.32
N LEU A 179 -0.19 3.43 -13.60
CA LEU A 179 -0.91 4.08 -14.72
C LEU A 179 -1.82 3.12 -15.48
N SER A 180 -2.04 1.91 -14.96
CA SER A 180 -2.80 0.86 -15.65
C SER A 180 -4.31 0.87 -15.38
N LYS A 181 -4.77 1.71 -14.44
CA LYS A 181 -6.17 1.80 -14.02
C LYS A 181 -6.68 3.23 -14.05
#